data_dd46052ddcc23da0be45553266e67663
#
_entry.id   dd46052ddcc23da0be45553266e67663
#
_cell.length_a   1.000
_cell.length_b   1.000
_cell.length_c   1.000
_cell.angle_alpha   90.00
_cell.angle_beta   90.00
_cell.angle_gamma   90.00
#
_symmetry.space_group_name_H-M   'P 1'
#
loop_
_entity.id
_entity.type
_entity.pdbx_description
1 polymer ?
#
loop_
_entity_poly.entity_id
_entity_poly.type
_entity_poly.pdbx_seq_one_letter_code
_entity_poly.pdbx_strand_id
1 'polypeptide(L)'
;MAPVGPRSGDAIFSSIDRVNAELFTLTYGAIVRQLLTDLEEVEEVNKQLDQMYSSSTIYVDSLPWGYNIGIRLIDEFLAKSGVSRCVDFKETAEMIAKVGFKMFLGVTASVTSWDSDGTCCSIILEDNPLVDFVELPDTCQGLYYCNVLSGVIRGALEMVSMKTEVTWTRDVLRGDDAYELQVKLLKQVAEEYPYKDDE
;
A
#
# COMPACT_ATOMS: atom_id res chain seq x y z
N MET A 1 -32.32 3.81 -12.01
CA MET A 1 -31.25 4.69 -11.53
C MET A 1 -30.06 4.47 -12.45
N ALA A 2 -29.51 5.53 -13.03
CA ALA A 2 -28.31 5.40 -13.84
C ALA A 2 -27.15 4.99 -12.93
N PRO A 3 -26.21 4.12 -13.38
CA PRO A 3 -25.04 3.78 -12.60
C PRO A 3 -24.24 5.05 -12.30
N VAL A 4 -24.00 5.31 -11.03
CA VAL A 4 -23.13 6.41 -10.61
C VAL A 4 -21.73 6.01 -11.04
N GLY A 5 -21.12 6.76 -11.97
CA GLY A 5 -19.75 6.51 -12.41
C GLY A 5 -18.75 6.64 -11.26
N PRO A 6 -17.50 6.16 -11.44
CA PRO A 6 -16.46 6.20 -10.41
C PRO A 6 -16.25 7.64 -9.93
N ARG A 7 -16.15 7.81 -8.61
CA ARG A 7 -15.91 9.11 -7.98
C ARG A 7 -14.42 9.47 -8.07
N SER A 8 -14.12 10.74 -8.27
CA SER A 8 -12.73 11.20 -8.16
C SER A 8 -12.21 11.09 -6.73
N GLY A 9 -10.89 10.91 -6.56
CA GLY A 9 -10.27 10.87 -5.24
C GLY A 9 -10.60 12.09 -4.38
N ASP A 10 -10.64 13.29 -4.95
CA ASP A 10 -11.01 14.53 -4.25
C ASP A 10 -12.45 14.53 -3.74
N ALA A 11 -13.39 14.02 -4.55
CA ALA A 11 -14.79 13.93 -4.16
C ALA A 11 -14.99 12.94 -3.00
N ILE A 12 -14.26 11.83 -3.00
CA ILE A 12 -14.27 10.83 -1.93
C ILE A 12 -13.65 11.44 -0.68
N PHE A 13 -12.45 12.01 -0.77
CA PHE A 13 -11.71 12.63 0.34
C PHE A 13 -12.53 13.72 1.04
N SER A 14 -13.34 14.46 0.29
CA SER A 14 -14.21 15.50 0.84
C SER A 14 -15.42 14.93 1.59
N SER A 15 -15.80 13.68 1.34
CA SER A 15 -17.02 13.04 1.88
C SER A 15 -16.77 12.04 3.01
N ILE A 16 -15.51 11.70 3.30
CA ILE A 16 -15.16 10.76 4.37
C ILE A 16 -14.86 11.50 5.68
N ASP A 17 -15.04 10.79 6.80
CA ASP A 17 -14.60 11.26 8.10
C ASP A 17 -13.07 11.31 8.15
N ARG A 18 -12.53 12.43 8.61
CA ARG A 18 -11.10 12.65 8.69
C ARG A 18 -10.60 12.41 10.12
N VAL A 19 -9.46 11.77 10.21
CA VAL A 19 -8.71 11.67 11.46
C VAL A 19 -7.63 12.75 11.51
N ASN A 20 -7.14 13.06 12.71
CA ASN A 20 -6.02 13.97 12.86
C ASN A 20 -4.75 13.35 12.26
N ALA A 21 -4.11 14.02 11.30
CA ALA A 21 -2.93 13.52 10.61
C ALA A 21 -1.73 13.37 11.57
N GLU A 22 -1.55 14.32 12.49
CA GLU A 22 -0.46 14.28 13.48
C GLU A 22 -0.60 13.08 14.40
N LEU A 23 -1.84 12.77 14.85
CA LEU A 23 -2.11 11.60 15.68
C LEU A 23 -1.74 10.31 14.94
N PHE A 24 -2.09 10.22 13.66
CA PHE A 24 -1.75 9.07 12.84
C PHE A 24 -0.23 8.92 12.66
N THR A 25 0.46 9.99 12.28
CA THR A 25 1.90 10.01 12.05
C THR A 25 2.69 9.70 13.33
N LEU A 26 2.33 10.32 14.45
CA LEU A 26 2.98 10.09 15.73
C LEU A 26 2.72 8.68 16.28
N THR A 27 1.51 8.15 16.07
CA THR A 27 1.20 6.76 16.45
C THR A 27 2.03 5.77 15.63
N TYR A 28 2.13 5.98 14.32
CA TYR A 28 2.96 5.16 13.46
C TYR A 28 4.45 5.24 13.86
N GLY A 29 4.95 6.45 14.13
CA GLY A 29 6.31 6.66 14.61
C GLY A 29 6.60 5.96 15.94
N ALA A 30 5.65 5.97 16.87
CA ALA A 30 5.77 5.23 18.13
C ALA A 30 5.87 3.71 17.92
N ILE A 31 5.10 3.18 16.96
CA ILE A 31 5.16 1.77 16.60
C ILE A 31 6.52 1.40 15.99
N VAL A 32 7.00 2.18 15.01
CA VAL A 32 8.31 1.94 14.39
C VAL A 32 9.42 2.01 15.44
N ARG A 33 9.37 2.99 16.35
CA ARG A 33 10.33 3.10 17.46
C ARG A 33 10.28 1.88 18.38
N GLN A 34 9.09 1.36 18.68
CA GLN A 34 8.96 0.17 19.51
C GLN A 34 9.54 -1.05 18.80
N LEU A 35 9.28 -1.23 17.49
CA LEU A 35 9.89 -2.30 16.71
C LEU A 35 11.42 -2.22 16.71
N LEU A 36 11.99 -1.02 16.54
CA LEU A 36 13.44 -0.80 16.61
C LEU A 36 14.02 -1.10 18.00
N THR A 37 13.21 -1.04 19.05
CA THR A 37 13.64 -1.38 20.41
C THR A 37 13.57 -2.88 20.68
N ASP A 38 12.55 -3.54 20.14
CA ASP A 38 12.26 -4.96 20.37
C ASP A 38 13.04 -5.89 19.46
N LEU A 39 13.42 -5.39 18.28
CA LEU A 39 14.15 -6.14 17.27
C LEU A 39 15.57 -5.59 17.13
N GLU A 40 16.57 -6.45 17.21
CA GLU A 40 17.97 -6.05 17.14
C GLU A 40 18.42 -5.62 15.73
N GLU A 41 17.75 -6.17 14.69
CA GLU A 41 18.13 -5.99 13.28
C GLU A 41 17.12 -5.15 12.53
N VAL A 42 17.57 -4.08 11.88
CA VAL A 42 16.74 -3.20 11.04
C VAL A 42 16.01 -3.97 9.94
N GLU A 43 16.60 -5.03 9.41
CA GLU A 43 16.01 -5.90 8.40
C GLU A 43 14.75 -6.60 8.91
N GLU A 44 14.74 -7.01 10.18
CA GLU A 44 13.55 -7.60 10.80
C GLU A 44 12.44 -6.55 11.01
N VAL A 45 12.83 -5.30 11.33
CA VAL A 45 11.86 -4.19 11.39
C VAL A 45 11.23 -3.96 10.00
N ASN A 46 12.03 -3.89 8.95
CA ASN A 46 11.56 -3.76 7.57
C ASN A 46 10.55 -4.86 7.21
N LYS A 47 10.86 -6.10 7.59
CA LYS A 47 9.96 -7.23 7.39
C LYS A 47 8.66 -7.08 8.18
N GLN A 48 8.71 -6.70 9.44
CA GLN A 48 7.52 -6.52 10.28
C GLN A 48 6.59 -5.42 9.74
N LEU A 49 7.15 -4.35 9.20
CA LEU A 49 6.37 -3.28 8.60
C LEU A 49 5.66 -3.72 7.31
N ASP A 50 6.32 -4.56 6.52
CA ASP A 50 5.87 -4.99 5.19
C ASP A 50 5.10 -6.32 5.22
N GLN A 51 5.51 -7.28 6.07
CA GLN A 51 5.41 -8.72 5.83
C GLN A 51 4.09 -9.27 5.29
N MET A 52 4.36 -10.16 4.34
CA MET A 52 3.50 -11.21 3.87
C MET A 52 3.70 -12.49 4.70
N TYR A 53 2.61 -13.15 5.02
CA TYR A 53 2.58 -14.45 5.63
C TYR A 53 3.40 -15.46 4.81
N SER A 54 4.60 -15.79 5.23
CA SER A 54 5.27 -17.00 4.75
C SER A 54 4.91 -18.15 5.66
N SER A 55 4.21 -19.13 5.11
CA SER A 55 3.49 -20.23 5.74
C SER A 55 4.36 -21.29 6.41
N SER A 56 5.41 -20.96 7.13
CA SER A 56 6.25 -22.00 7.73
C SER A 56 6.61 -21.87 9.21
N THR A 57 6.19 -20.83 9.92
CA THR A 57 6.42 -20.79 11.37
C THR A 57 5.30 -20.01 12.06
N ILE A 58 4.48 -20.74 12.80
CA ILE A 58 3.45 -20.23 13.68
C ILE A 58 4.12 -19.61 14.91
N TYR A 59 4.41 -18.31 14.85
CA TYR A 59 4.53 -17.47 16.04
C TYR A 59 3.37 -16.49 16.03
N VAL A 60 2.45 -16.69 16.97
CA VAL A 60 1.15 -16.01 17.06
C VAL A 60 1.25 -14.51 17.37
N ASP A 61 2.44 -13.98 17.66
CA ASP A 61 2.64 -12.61 18.15
C ASP A 61 3.17 -11.59 17.13
N SER A 62 3.45 -11.98 15.89
CA SER A 62 3.95 -11.06 14.85
C SER A 62 2.95 -10.91 13.70
N LEU A 63 1.91 -10.11 13.91
CA LEU A 63 0.95 -9.75 12.85
C LEU A 63 1.63 -8.80 11.86
N PRO A 64 1.73 -9.13 10.57
CA PRO A 64 2.26 -8.25 9.52
C PRO A 64 1.33 -7.04 9.36
N TRP A 65 1.82 -5.87 9.70
CA TRP A 65 0.98 -4.68 9.85
C TRP A 65 0.44 -4.17 8.51
N GLY A 66 1.32 -3.87 7.55
CA GLY A 66 0.92 -3.27 6.28
C GLY A 66 -0.01 -4.17 5.47
N TYR A 67 0.35 -5.41 5.27
CA TYR A 67 -0.46 -6.35 4.49
C TYR A 67 -1.86 -6.57 5.06
N ASN A 68 -1.99 -6.76 6.38
CA ASN A 68 -3.30 -6.92 7.01
C ASN A 68 -4.16 -5.64 6.97
N ILE A 69 -3.52 -4.46 7.01
CA ILE A 69 -4.22 -3.20 6.79
C ILE A 69 -4.75 -3.16 5.36
N GLY A 70 -3.95 -3.52 4.36
CA GLY A 70 -4.35 -3.54 2.96
C GLY A 70 -5.57 -4.42 2.69
N ILE A 71 -5.58 -5.64 3.24
CA ILE A 71 -6.72 -6.57 3.14
C ILE A 71 -8.02 -5.94 3.66
N ARG A 72 -7.96 -5.17 4.73
CA ARG A 72 -9.15 -4.53 5.32
C ARG A 72 -9.56 -3.26 4.61
N LEU A 73 -8.60 -2.50 4.10
CA LEU A 73 -8.87 -1.23 3.42
C LEU A 73 -9.54 -1.40 2.07
N ILE A 74 -9.36 -2.54 1.40
CA ILE A 74 -9.91 -2.76 0.06
C ILE A 74 -11.44 -2.73 0.05
N ASP A 75 -12.10 -3.31 1.05
CA ASP A 75 -13.55 -3.31 1.14
C ASP A 75 -14.09 -1.88 1.28
N GLU A 76 -13.46 -1.07 2.11
CA GLU A 76 -13.84 0.33 2.28
C GLU A 76 -13.57 1.14 1.00
N PHE A 77 -12.43 0.88 0.34
CA PHE A 77 -12.10 1.50 -0.94
C PHE A 77 -13.16 1.20 -2.00
N LEU A 78 -13.52 -0.06 -2.19
CA LEU A 78 -14.53 -0.46 -3.20
C LEU A 78 -15.90 0.13 -2.86
N ALA A 79 -16.30 0.12 -1.60
CA ALA A 79 -17.59 0.66 -1.16
C ALA A 79 -17.71 2.17 -1.38
N LYS A 80 -16.64 2.94 -1.15
CA LYS A 80 -16.67 4.41 -1.20
C LYS A 80 -16.29 4.98 -2.57
N SER A 81 -15.38 4.33 -3.28
CA SER A 81 -14.95 4.79 -4.62
C SER A 81 -16.02 4.62 -5.68
N GLY A 82 -16.92 3.65 -5.51
CA GLY A 82 -17.89 3.27 -6.53
C GLY A 82 -17.21 2.72 -7.80
N VAL A 83 -15.94 2.35 -7.70
CA VAL A 83 -15.19 1.73 -8.79
C VAL A 83 -15.70 0.32 -8.97
N SER A 84 -16.14 0.02 -10.18
CA SER A 84 -16.31 -1.35 -10.62
C SER A 84 -14.92 -2.00 -10.74
N ARG A 85 -14.87 -3.32 -10.77
CA ARG A 85 -13.61 -4.06 -10.93
C ARG A 85 -12.78 -3.50 -12.09
N CYS A 86 -11.50 -3.19 -11.82
CA CYS A 86 -10.55 -2.77 -12.86
C CYS A 86 -10.31 -3.93 -13.84
N VAL A 87 -10.14 -3.59 -15.11
CA VAL A 87 -10.01 -4.57 -16.19
C VAL A 87 -8.62 -5.20 -16.18
N ASP A 88 -7.58 -4.39 -15.92
CA ASP A 88 -6.19 -4.81 -15.99
C ASP A 88 -5.34 -4.18 -14.88
N PHE A 89 -4.08 -4.59 -14.82
CA PHE A 89 -3.12 -4.09 -13.83
C PHE A 89 -2.83 -2.59 -14.03
N LYS A 90 -2.87 -2.09 -15.26
CA LYS A 90 -2.59 -0.68 -15.54
C LYS A 90 -3.68 0.22 -14.97
N GLU A 91 -4.94 -0.13 -15.22
CA GLU A 91 -6.08 0.59 -14.64
C GLU A 91 -6.04 0.52 -13.11
N THR A 92 -5.69 -0.64 -12.55
CA THR A 92 -5.57 -0.83 -11.10
C THR A 92 -4.47 0.05 -10.49
N ALA A 93 -3.29 0.13 -11.10
CA ALA A 93 -2.20 0.98 -10.63
C ALA A 93 -2.58 2.47 -10.68
N GLU A 94 -3.22 2.91 -11.76
CA GLU A 94 -3.74 4.28 -11.87
C GLU A 94 -4.81 4.58 -10.82
N MET A 95 -5.66 3.61 -10.49
CA MET A 95 -6.67 3.74 -9.47
C MET A 95 -6.06 3.86 -8.07
N ILE A 96 -5.04 3.08 -7.76
CA ILE A 96 -4.29 3.19 -6.51
C ILE A 96 -3.68 4.60 -6.39
N ALA A 97 -2.99 5.06 -7.44
CA ALA A 97 -2.30 6.33 -7.43
C ALA A 97 -3.25 7.54 -7.30
N LYS A 98 -4.32 7.56 -8.11
CA LYS A 98 -5.21 8.73 -8.20
C LYS A 98 -6.32 8.74 -7.15
N VAL A 99 -6.79 7.56 -6.73
CA VAL A 99 -7.94 7.45 -5.82
C VAL A 99 -7.53 6.91 -4.47
N GLY A 100 -6.76 5.83 -4.42
CA GLY A 100 -6.36 5.17 -3.19
C GLY A 100 -5.55 6.09 -2.27
N PHE A 101 -4.44 6.61 -2.75
CA PHE A 101 -3.60 7.55 -1.98
C PHE A 101 -4.37 8.79 -1.57
N LYS A 102 -5.20 9.34 -2.46
CA LYS A 102 -6.02 10.51 -2.15
C LYS A 102 -7.05 10.22 -1.08
N MET A 103 -7.71 9.08 -1.15
CA MET A 103 -8.75 8.69 -0.19
C MET A 103 -8.18 8.47 1.21
N PHE A 104 -7.06 7.73 1.35
CA PHE A 104 -6.56 7.32 2.65
C PHE A 104 -5.53 8.27 3.26
N LEU A 105 -4.68 8.88 2.43
CA LEU A 105 -3.60 9.75 2.89
C LEU A 105 -3.79 11.23 2.51
N GLY A 106 -4.76 11.55 1.68
CA GLY A 106 -5.00 12.92 1.22
C GLY A 106 -3.99 13.43 0.20
N VAL A 107 -3.05 12.60 -0.23
CA VAL A 107 -1.96 12.96 -1.17
C VAL A 107 -2.24 12.45 -2.57
N THR A 108 -1.56 13.03 -3.54
CA THR A 108 -1.63 12.61 -4.94
C THR A 108 -0.41 11.76 -5.27
N ALA A 109 -0.59 10.77 -6.12
CA ALA A 109 0.48 9.98 -6.68
C ALA A 109 0.32 9.85 -8.19
N SER A 110 1.41 9.60 -8.88
CA SER A 110 1.44 9.38 -10.32
C SER A 110 2.07 8.03 -10.66
N VAL A 111 1.59 7.42 -11.75
CA VAL A 111 2.14 6.16 -12.26
C VAL A 111 3.05 6.46 -13.44
N THR A 112 4.27 5.93 -13.38
CA THR A 112 5.31 6.15 -14.39
C THR A 112 6.08 4.86 -14.66
N SER A 113 7.04 4.93 -15.56
CA SER A 113 8.07 3.89 -15.79
C SER A 113 7.49 2.49 -16.03
N TRP A 114 6.48 2.42 -16.90
CA TRP A 114 5.95 1.13 -17.32
C TRP A 114 7.00 0.32 -18.07
N ASP A 115 7.07 -0.98 -17.76
CA ASP A 115 7.82 -1.92 -18.58
C ASP A 115 7.11 -2.21 -19.91
N SER A 116 7.80 -2.90 -20.83
CA SER A 116 7.27 -3.24 -22.17
C SER A 116 6.03 -4.14 -22.09
N ASP A 117 5.94 -4.94 -21.06
CA ASP A 117 4.90 -5.98 -20.90
C ASP A 117 3.70 -5.47 -20.09
N GLY A 118 3.79 -4.26 -19.52
CA GLY A 118 2.75 -3.66 -18.68
C GLY A 118 2.57 -4.37 -17.33
N THR A 119 3.61 -5.07 -16.85
CA THR A 119 3.59 -5.84 -15.60
C THR A 119 4.33 -5.16 -14.47
N CYS A 120 5.07 -4.10 -14.75
CA CYS A 120 5.83 -3.35 -13.76
C CYS A 120 5.66 -1.85 -13.98
N CYS A 121 5.47 -1.11 -12.90
CA CYS A 121 5.40 0.35 -12.93
C CYS A 121 5.99 0.96 -11.67
N SER A 122 6.25 2.27 -11.72
CA SER A 122 6.61 3.07 -10.55
C SER A 122 5.44 3.96 -10.15
N ILE A 123 5.15 4.02 -8.86
CA ILE A 123 4.24 4.97 -8.24
C ILE A 123 5.07 6.02 -7.51
N ILE A 124 4.96 7.27 -7.94
CA ILE A 124 5.66 8.40 -7.32
C ILE A 124 4.65 9.20 -6.51
N LEU A 125 4.93 9.38 -5.22
CA LEU A 125 4.14 10.23 -4.34
C LEU A 125 4.71 11.64 -4.38
N GLU A 126 3.82 12.63 -4.52
CA GLU A 126 4.18 14.06 -4.48
C GLU A 126 4.55 14.51 -3.06
N ASP A 127 3.93 13.87 -2.06
CA ASP A 127 4.14 14.13 -0.64
C ASP A 127 3.88 12.84 0.15
N ASN A 128 4.42 12.75 1.36
CA ASN A 128 4.23 11.58 2.20
C ASN A 128 3.98 11.97 3.67
N PRO A 129 2.71 12.06 4.10
CA PRO A 129 2.38 12.48 5.46
C PRO A 129 2.86 11.53 6.56
N LEU A 130 3.27 10.31 6.23
CA LEU A 130 3.84 9.39 7.22
C LEU A 130 5.19 9.85 7.76
N VAL A 131 5.89 10.67 7.00
CA VAL A 131 7.24 11.13 7.37
C VAL A 131 7.26 12.53 7.96
N ASP A 132 6.12 13.18 8.07
CA ASP A 132 6.02 14.44 8.80
C ASP A 132 6.58 14.26 10.22
N PHE A 133 7.49 15.14 10.62
CA PHE A 133 8.18 15.10 11.92
C PHE A 133 9.14 13.92 12.13
N VAL A 134 9.59 13.24 11.07
CA VAL A 134 10.51 12.10 11.16
C VAL A 134 11.91 12.50 10.73
N GLU A 135 12.87 12.25 11.62
CA GLU A 135 14.30 12.26 11.32
C GLU A 135 14.88 10.89 11.70
N LEU A 136 15.54 10.22 10.78
CA LEU A 136 16.17 8.94 11.03
C LEU A 136 17.61 9.14 11.50
N PRO A 137 17.99 8.63 12.66
CA PRO A 137 19.39 8.67 13.11
C PRO A 137 20.26 7.76 12.23
N ASP A 138 21.56 8.04 12.19
CA ASP A 138 22.56 7.27 11.43
C ASP A 138 22.56 5.77 11.78
N THR A 139 22.12 5.41 12.97
CA THR A 139 21.98 4.02 13.42
C THR A 139 20.86 3.26 12.75
N CYS A 140 19.93 3.96 12.10
CA CYS A 140 18.81 3.38 11.38
C CYS A 140 19.04 3.32 9.85
N GLN A 141 20.31 3.34 9.40
CA GLN A 141 20.63 3.12 7.99
C GLN A 141 20.09 1.78 7.52
N GLY A 142 19.40 1.78 6.38
CA GLY A 142 18.72 0.58 5.86
C GLY A 142 17.26 0.43 6.26
N LEU A 143 16.76 1.24 7.21
CA LEU A 143 15.34 1.24 7.53
C LEU A 143 14.52 1.85 6.39
N TYR A 144 13.53 1.10 5.91
CA TYR A 144 12.46 1.61 5.06
C TYR A 144 11.28 2.01 5.94
N TYR A 145 11.34 3.23 6.49
CA TYR A 145 10.36 3.71 7.45
C TYR A 145 8.92 3.56 6.95
N CYS A 146 8.68 3.84 5.67
CA CYS A 146 7.37 3.77 5.05
C CYS A 146 7.00 2.38 4.49
N ASN A 147 7.72 1.32 4.88
CA ASN A 147 7.51 -0.03 4.31
C ASN A 147 6.10 -0.60 4.58
N VAL A 148 5.38 -0.04 5.54
CA VAL A 148 3.96 -0.34 5.75
C VAL A 148 3.13 -0.11 4.49
N LEU A 149 3.45 0.91 3.67
CA LEU A 149 2.72 1.21 2.42
C LEU A 149 2.91 0.11 1.38
N SER A 150 4.11 -0.47 1.30
CA SER A 150 4.38 -1.63 0.41
C SER A 150 3.47 -2.80 0.78
N GLY A 151 3.37 -3.11 2.07
CA GLY A 151 2.47 -4.13 2.58
C GLY A 151 1.00 -3.83 2.31
N VAL A 152 0.56 -2.59 2.54
CA VAL A 152 -0.82 -2.16 2.29
C VAL A 152 -1.21 -2.34 0.83
N ILE A 153 -0.38 -1.87 -0.10
CA ILE A 153 -0.65 -2.00 -1.54
C ILE A 153 -0.69 -3.46 -1.94
N ARG A 154 0.25 -4.26 -1.47
CA ARG A 154 0.31 -5.69 -1.78
C ARG A 154 -0.90 -6.45 -1.23
N GLY A 155 -1.29 -6.21 0.02
CA GLY A 155 -2.45 -6.83 0.63
C GLY A 155 -3.75 -6.47 -0.09
N ALA A 156 -3.93 -5.20 -0.45
CA ALA A 156 -5.09 -4.74 -1.20
C ALA A 156 -5.16 -5.36 -2.60
N LEU A 157 -4.02 -5.45 -3.31
CA LEU A 157 -3.95 -6.04 -4.64
C LEU A 157 -4.23 -7.55 -4.64
N GLU A 158 -3.78 -8.26 -3.61
CA GLU A 158 -4.05 -9.69 -3.49
C GLU A 158 -5.54 -9.99 -3.31
N MET A 159 -6.28 -9.12 -2.62
CA MET A 159 -7.74 -9.24 -2.48
C MET A 159 -8.51 -9.04 -3.79
N VAL A 160 -7.90 -8.39 -4.78
CA VAL A 160 -8.44 -8.28 -6.14
C VAL A 160 -7.75 -9.23 -7.12
N SER A 161 -7.21 -10.32 -6.61
CA SER A 161 -6.61 -11.42 -7.38
C SER A 161 -5.32 -11.07 -8.12
N MET A 162 -4.60 -10.04 -7.68
CA MET A 162 -3.32 -9.62 -8.24
C MET A 162 -2.20 -9.85 -7.23
N LYS A 163 -1.41 -10.90 -7.42
CA LYS A 163 -0.21 -11.13 -6.61
C LYS A 163 0.93 -10.26 -7.12
N THR A 164 1.44 -9.39 -6.25
CA THR A 164 2.44 -8.39 -6.61
C THR A 164 3.64 -8.39 -5.66
N GLU A 165 4.74 -7.85 -6.14
CA GLU A 165 5.89 -7.43 -5.37
C GLU A 165 5.89 -5.90 -5.35
N VAL A 166 6.07 -5.31 -4.17
CA VAL A 166 6.08 -3.85 -3.98
C VAL A 166 7.33 -3.48 -3.19
N THR A 167 8.17 -2.65 -3.78
CA THR A 167 9.46 -2.27 -3.19
C THR A 167 9.71 -0.77 -3.32
N TRP A 168 10.36 -0.18 -2.31
CA TRP A 168 10.84 1.21 -2.39
C TRP A 168 12.08 1.27 -3.26
N THR A 169 12.04 2.11 -4.29
CA THR A 169 13.19 2.40 -5.16
C THR A 169 13.86 3.71 -4.80
N ARG A 170 13.08 4.71 -4.32
CA ARG A 170 13.59 5.98 -3.79
C ARG A 170 12.83 6.36 -2.53
N ASP A 171 13.54 6.90 -1.55
CA ASP A 171 12.98 7.36 -0.28
C ASP A 171 13.73 8.62 0.21
N VAL A 172 13.01 9.71 0.38
CA VAL A 172 13.58 11.00 0.82
C VAL A 172 14.23 10.89 2.21
N LEU A 173 13.70 10.05 3.11
CA LEU A 173 14.33 9.80 4.41
C LEU A 173 15.72 9.15 4.31
N ARG A 174 16.05 8.58 3.16
CA ARG A 174 17.35 7.97 2.86
C ARG A 174 18.25 8.87 2.00
N GLY A 175 17.80 10.09 1.72
CA GLY A 175 18.55 11.08 0.94
C GLY A 175 18.24 11.10 -0.54
N ASP A 176 17.23 10.35 -1.00
CA ASP A 176 16.76 10.43 -2.39
C ASP A 176 15.93 11.70 -2.61
N ASP A 177 15.62 11.99 -3.87
CA ASP A 177 14.91 13.19 -4.30
C ASP A 177 13.39 13.01 -4.41
N ALA A 178 12.88 11.78 -4.21
CA ALA A 178 11.46 11.46 -4.31
C ALA A 178 11.07 10.26 -3.47
N TYR A 179 9.76 10.08 -3.29
CA TYR A 179 9.15 8.86 -2.76
C TYR A 179 8.67 8.01 -3.92
N GLU A 180 9.34 6.91 -4.22
CA GLU A 180 9.00 6.05 -5.35
C GLU A 180 8.89 4.59 -4.93
N LEU A 181 7.75 4.00 -5.25
CA LEU A 181 7.42 2.60 -5.08
C LEU A 181 7.40 1.91 -6.43
N GLN A 182 8.14 0.84 -6.60
CA GLN A 182 7.99 -0.07 -7.74
C GLN A 182 6.94 -1.13 -7.41
N VAL A 183 5.97 -1.30 -8.29
CA VAL A 183 4.93 -2.34 -8.19
C VAL A 183 5.07 -3.27 -9.39
N LYS A 184 5.32 -4.55 -9.11
CA LYS A 184 5.49 -5.59 -10.12
C LYS A 184 4.42 -6.66 -9.96
N LEU A 185 3.65 -6.89 -11.01
CA LEU A 185 2.68 -7.96 -11.07
C LEU A 185 3.41 -9.31 -11.28
N LEU A 186 3.28 -10.21 -10.33
CA LEU A 186 3.87 -11.55 -10.39
C LEU A 186 2.90 -12.54 -11.04
N LYS A 187 1.62 -12.44 -10.66
CA LYS A 187 0.58 -13.35 -11.14
C LYS A 187 -0.78 -12.70 -10.96
N GLN A 188 -1.63 -12.85 -11.96
CA GLN A 188 -3.07 -12.59 -11.84
C GLN A 188 -3.79 -13.93 -11.71
N VAL A 189 -4.55 -14.11 -10.64
CA VAL A 189 -5.33 -15.33 -10.39
C VAL A 189 -6.70 -15.12 -11.01
N ALA A 190 -7.07 -15.98 -11.95
CA ALA A 190 -8.43 -15.99 -12.46
C ALA A 190 -9.39 -16.41 -11.34
N GLU A 191 -10.53 -15.71 -11.20
CA GLU A 191 -11.59 -16.18 -10.30
C GLU A 191 -12.14 -17.49 -10.85
N GLU A 192 -11.95 -18.58 -10.09
CA GLU A 192 -12.71 -19.79 -10.32
C GLU A 192 -14.09 -19.58 -9.69
N TYR A 193 -15.12 -19.40 -10.51
CA TYR A 193 -16.49 -19.48 -10.03
C TYR A 193 -16.78 -20.93 -9.62
N PRO A 194 -17.27 -21.16 -8.39
CA PRO A 194 -17.49 -22.53 -7.88
C PRO A 194 -18.69 -23.27 -8.55
N TYR A 195 -19.33 -22.67 -9.51
CA TYR A 195 -20.41 -23.27 -10.27
C TYR A 195 -19.97 -23.51 -11.72
N LYS A 196 -19.43 -24.69 -12.01
CA LYS A 196 -19.63 -25.34 -13.29
C LYS A 196 -21.00 -26.02 -13.18
N ASP A 197 -21.99 -25.49 -13.89
CA ASP A 197 -23.19 -26.26 -14.12
C ASP A 197 -22.78 -27.55 -14.83
N ASP A 198 -22.96 -28.67 -14.16
CA ASP A 198 -22.84 -30.00 -14.77
C ASP A 198 -23.98 -30.11 -15.81
N GLU A 199 -23.62 -30.00 -17.10
CA GLU A 199 -24.45 -30.47 -18.22
C GLU A 199 -24.29 -31.99 -18.40
#